data_5f7a8ae5d97947d5bcc4fcd9803e5208
#
_entry.id   5f7a8ae5d97947d5bcc4fcd9803e5208
#
_cell.length_a   1.000
_cell.length_b   1.000
_cell.length_c   1.000
_cell.angle_alpha   90.00
_cell.angle_beta   90.00
_cell.angle_gamma   90.00
#
_symmetry.space_group_name_H-M   'P 1'
#
loop_
_entity.id
_entity.type
_entity.pdbx_description
1 polymer ?
#
loop_
_entity_poly.entity_id
_entity_poly.type
_entity_poly.pdbx_seq_one_letter_code
_entity_poly.pdbx_strand_id
1 'polypeptide(L)'
;YFMPEFLTEKNFMDDFKHNELWVYGLLNNKRDHLFKNCVITLLNYAYEANCITSINIEWMLNKEAEMVKYFRNTFLSLKVSYCNEIYQYCKHKGIDYDKMSKVAAKDKRIGLSHTSVPGHDGKFGYGGTCFPKDTKGLLMDMVDVGMDSYILKASIDRNENHDRVEKDWTLDKGRAVM
;
A
#
# COMPACT_ATOMS: atom_id res chain seq x y z
N TYR A 1 -17.66 -8.31 8.62
CA TYR A 1 -16.88 -7.13 8.95
C TYR A 1 -15.49 -7.23 8.35
N PHE A 2 -14.90 -6.13 7.99
CA PHE A 2 -13.58 -6.08 7.37
C PHE A 2 -12.70 -5.04 8.07
N MET A 3 -11.43 -5.39 8.26
CA MET A 3 -10.41 -4.46 8.75
C MET A 3 -9.23 -4.53 7.76
N PRO A 4 -8.97 -3.48 6.98
CA PRO A 4 -7.80 -3.44 6.11
C PRO A 4 -6.52 -3.40 6.94
N GLU A 5 -5.55 -4.18 6.54
CA GLU A 5 -4.22 -4.20 7.12
C GLU A 5 -3.27 -3.32 6.30
N PHE A 6 -2.51 -2.46 6.98
CA PHE A 6 -1.55 -1.53 6.38
C PHE A 6 -0.14 -1.73 6.92
N LEU A 7 0.17 -2.93 7.35
CA LEU A 7 1.44 -3.29 7.95
C LEU A 7 2.49 -3.56 6.87
N THR A 8 3.72 -3.15 7.13
CA THR A 8 4.87 -3.54 6.32
C THR A 8 5.40 -4.89 6.82
N GLU A 9 5.84 -5.75 5.90
CA GLU A 9 6.31 -7.08 6.26
C GLU A 9 7.49 -7.04 7.25
N LYS A 10 8.34 -6.03 7.14
CA LYS A 10 9.56 -5.89 7.97
C LYS A 10 9.27 -5.35 9.37
N ASN A 11 8.30 -4.43 9.52
CA ASN A 11 8.09 -3.70 10.77
C ASN A 11 6.65 -3.87 11.30
N PHE A 12 5.98 -4.99 10.99
CA PHE A 12 4.56 -5.18 11.25
C PHE A 12 4.14 -4.94 12.70
N MET A 13 4.98 -5.30 13.68
CA MET A 13 4.68 -5.07 15.10
C MET A 13 4.71 -3.57 15.46
N ASP A 14 5.72 -2.85 14.96
CA ASP A 14 5.84 -1.41 15.20
C ASP A 14 4.76 -0.63 14.44
N ASP A 15 4.46 -1.02 13.20
CA ASP A 15 3.39 -0.44 12.39
C ASP A 15 2.03 -0.65 13.07
N PHE A 16 1.78 -1.83 13.63
CA PHE A 16 0.56 -2.11 14.39
C PHE A 16 0.46 -1.26 15.65
N LYS A 17 1.52 -1.24 16.45
CA LYS A 17 1.59 -0.47 17.69
C LYS A 17 1.39 1.04 17.47
N HIS A 18 1.97 1.58 16.40
CA HIS A 18 1.95 3.00 16.10
C HIS A 18 0.92 3.37 15.02
N ASN A 19 -0.05 2.47 14.75
CA ASN A 19 -1.13 2.77 13.81
C ASN A 19 -1.98 3.94 14.34
N GLU A 20 -2.00 5.03 13.58
CA GLU A 20 -2.71 6.25 13.97
C GLU A 20 -4.21 6.19 13.67
N LEU A 21 -4.64 5.29 12.78
CA LEU A 21 -6.02 5.21 12.30
C LEU A 21 -6.46 3.76 12.06
N TRP A 22 -7.50 3.35 12.77
CA TRP A 22 -8.14 2.05 12.62
C TRP A 22 -9.35 2.17 11.70
N VAL A 23 -9.33 1.46 10.58
CA VAL A 23 -10.44 1.44 9.63
C VAL A 23 -11.22 0.15 9.80
N TYR A 24 -12.54 0.26 9.94
CA TYR A 24 -13.43 -0.91 10.04
C TYR A 24 -14.60 -0.80 9.08
N GLY A 25 -14.79 -1.87 8.31
CA GLY A 25 -15.94 -2.06 7.43
C GLY A 25 -17.13 -2.67 8.16
N LEU A 26 -18.31 -2.14 7.88
CA LEU A 26 -19.59 -2.52 8.45
C LEU A 26 -20.48 -3.17 7.39
N LEU A 27 -21.43 -4.00 7.84
CA LEU A 27 -22.36 -4.72 6.98
C LEU A 27 -23.67 -3.97 6.73
N ASN A 28 -23.84 -2.81 7.36
CA ASN A 28 -25.07 -2.00 7.34
C ASN A 28 -26.29 -2.79 7.86
N ASN A 29 -26.14 -3.42 9.02
CA ASN A 29 -27.19 -4.21 9.65
C ASN A 29 -27.30 -3.95 11.15
N LYS A 30 -28.33 -4.55 11.78
CA LYS A 30 -28.63 -4.36 13.21
C LYS A 30 -27.52 -4.83 14.16
N ARG A 31 -26.57 -5.63 13.71
CA ARG A 31 -25.45 -6.12 14.54
C ARG A 31 -24.25 -5.19 14.56
N ASP A 32 -24.23 -4.17 13.71
CA ASP A 32 -23.09 -3.24 13.60
C ASP A 32 -22.82 -2.53 14.92
N HIS A 33 -23.85 -2.21 15.71
CA HIS A 33 -23.68 -1.57 17.03
C HIS A 33 -22.95 -2.49 18.02
N LEU A 34 -23.23 -3.80 18.01
CA LEU A 34 -22.53 -4.77 18.86
C LEU A 34 -21.06 -4.88 18.46
N PHE A 35 -20.80 -4.98 17.15
CA PHE A 35 -19.45 -5.03 16.63
C PHE A 35 -18.65 -3.77 17.01
N LYS A 36 -19.22 -2.59 16.79
CA LYS A 36 -18.60 -1.33 17.20
C LYS A 36 -18.24 -1.31 18.68
N ASN A 37 -19.15 -1.71 19.54
CA ASN A 37 -18.91 -1.74 20.99
C ASN A 37 -17.76 -2.71 21.34
N CYS A 38 -17.73 -3.90 20.75
CA CYS A 38 -16.63 -4.86 20.95
C CYS A 38 -15.28 -4.29 20.50
N VAL A 39 -15.22 -3.67 19.33
CA VAL A 39 -13.98 -3.06 18.80
C VAL A 39 -13.52 -1.92 19.69
N ILE A 40 -14.41 -1.00 20.07
CA ILE A 40 -14.07 0.13 20.95
C ILE A 40 -13.54 -0.39 22.29
N THR A 41 -14.18 -1.39 22.88
CA THR A 41 -13.74 -2.00 24.14
C THR A 41 -12.35 -2.61 23.99
N LEU A 42 -12.12 -3.38 22.93
CA LEU A 42 -10.83 -4.02 22.66
C LEU A 42 -9.70 -2.99 22.49
N LEU A 43 -9.94 -1.95 21.69
CA LEU A 43 -8.92 -0.91 21.44
C LEU A 43 -8.63 -0.10 22.70
N ASN A 44 -9.63 0.18 23.53
CA ASN A 44 -9.39 0.85 24.82
C ASN A 44 -8.50 0.00 25.74
N TYR A 45 -8.78 -1.29 25.88
CA TYR A 45 -7.92 -2.19 26.66
C TYR A 45 -6.49 -2.26 26.10
N ALA A 46 -6.35 -2.34 24.77
CA ALA A 46 -5.04 -2.37 24.14
C ALA A 46 -4.27 -1.05 24.34
N TYR A 47 -4.97 0.08 24.32
CA TYR A 47 -4.40 1.40 24.57
C TYR A 47 -3.96 1.57 26.03
N GLU A 48 -4.82 1.20 27.01
CA GLU A 48 -4.50 1.22 28.44
C GLU A 48 -3.32 0.30 28.78
N ALA A 49 -3.20 -0.82 28.07
CA ALA A 49 -2.09 -1.76 28.21
C ALA A 49 -0.81 -1.32 27.45
N ASN A 50 -0.79 -0.15 26.81
CA ASN A 50 0.32 0.36 25.98
C ASN A 50 0.69 -0.57 24.78
N CYS A 51 -0.24 -1.39 24.32
CA CYS A 51 -0.06 -2.23 23.14
C CYS A 51 -0.24 -1.44 21.84
N ILE A 52 -1.02 -0.35 21.87
CA ILE A 52 -1.24 0.57 20.74
C ILE A 52 -1.16 2.02 21.23
N THR A 53 -0.90 2.95 20.29
CA THR A 53 -0.73 4.39 20.61
C THR A 53 -1.93 5.26 20.24
N SER A 54 -2.91 4.72 19.52
CA SER A 54 -4.10 5.46 19.07
C SER A 54 -5.36 4.58 19.10
N ILE A 55 -6.48 5.21 19.43
CA ILE A 55 -7.83 4.62 19.36
C ILE A 55 -8.72 5.37 18.35
N ASN A 56 -8.11 6.07 17.40
CA ASN A 56 -8.85 6.78 16.36
C ASN A 56 -9.43 5.78 15.35
N ILE A 57 -10.76 5.77 15.20
CA ILE A 57 -11.48 4.79 14.41
C ILE A 57 -12.30 5.49 13.32
N GLU A 58 -12.17 5.00 12.09
CA GLU A 58 -13.06 5.32 10.98
C GLU A 58 -13.97 4.14 10.67
N TRP A 59 -15.28 4.40 10.67
CA TRP A 59 -16.32 3.44 10.35
C TRP A 59 -16.87 3.70 8.95
N MET A 60 -16.91 2.68 8.11
CA MET A 60 -17.43 2.78 6.75
C MET A 60 -18.10 1.46 6.33
N LEU A 61 -18.66 1.37 5.14
CA LEU A 61 -19.14 0.09 4.63
C LEU A 61 -17.98 -0.84 4.28
N ASN A 62 -18.19 -2.16 4.34
CA ASN A 62 -17.14 -3.14 4.00
C ASN A 62 -16.46 -2.83 2.66
N LYS A 63 -17.25 -2.58 1.61
CA LYS A 63 -16.73 -2.26 0.27
C LYS A 63 -15.86 -1.00 0.23
N GLU A 64 -16.19 -0.01 1.08
CA GLU A 64 -15.40 1.22 1.19
C GLU A 64 -14.08 0.93 1.90
N ALA A 65 -14.09 0.15 2.99
CA ALA A 65 -12.89 -0.25 3.70
C ALA A 65 -11.96 -1.12 2.85
N GLU A 66 -12.52 -2.03 2.04
CA GLU A 66 -11.76 -2.81 1.05
C GLU A 66 -11.13 -1.89 0.00
N MET A 67 -11.90 -0.90 -0.51
CA MET A 67 -11.39 0.06 -1.47
C MET A 67 -10.28 0.96 -0.89
N VAL A 68 -10.33 1.33 0.39
CA VAL A 68 -9.21 2.05 1.05
C VAL A 68 -7.91 1.27 0.93
N LYS A 69 -7.93 -0.06 1.12
CA LYS A 69 -6.74 -0.90 0.96
C LYS A 69 -6.24 -0.92 -0.48
N TYR A 70 -7.12 -1.17 -1.44
CA TYR A 70 -6.78 -1.15 -2.85
C TYR A 70 -6.22 0.20 -3.28
N PHE A 71 -6.90 1.29 -2.92
CA PHE A 71 -6.48 2.65 -3.26
C PHE A 71 -5.06 2.94 -2.75
N ARG A 72 -4.77 2.65 -1.47
CA ARG A 72 -3.44 2.89 -0.90
C ARG A 72 -2.36 2.08 -1.61
N ASN A 73 -2.56 0.77 -1.76
CA ASN A 73 -1.54 -0.11 -2.33
C ASN A 73 -1.31 0.15 -3.81
N THR A 74 -2.35 0.40 -4.58
CA THR A 74 -2.23 0.71 -6.01
C THR A 74 -1.62 2.10 -6.23
N PHE A 75 -2.00 3.10 -5.44
CA PHE A 75 -1.38 4.43 -5.51
C PHE A 75 0.12 4.39 -5.20
N LEU A 76 0.53 3.64 -4.17
CA LEU A 76 1.95 3.48 -3.85
C LEU A 76 2.70 2.70 -4.93
N SER A 77 2.08 1.70 -5.54
CA SER A 77 2.65 0.97 -6.68
C SER A 77 2.86 1.88 -7.90
N LEU A 78 1.88 2.74 -8.22
CA LEU A 78 2.00 3.76 -9.27
C LEU A 78 3.14 4.72 -8.98
N LYS A 79 3.28 5.16 -7.73
CA LYS A 79 4.37 6.04 -7.31
C LYS A 79 5.74 5.38 -7.51
N VAL A 80 5.88 4.10 -7.15
CA VAL A 80 7.12 3.34 -7.41
C VAL A 80 7.41 3.27 -8.90
N SER A 81 6.43 2.90 -9.74
CA SER A 81 6.61 2.84 -11.20
C SER A 81 7.03 4.18 -11.79
N TYR A 82 6.37 5.27 -11.38
CA TYR A 82 6.72 6.62 -11.80
C TYR A 82 8.14 7.02 -11.39
N CYS A 83 8.52 6.74 -10.14
CA CYS A 83 9.87 7.02 -9.65
C CYS A 83 10.95 6.24 -10.43
N ASN A 84 10.69 4.97 -10.78
CA ASN A 84 11.59 4.18 -11.60
C ASN A 84 11.74 4.76 -13.02
N GLU A 85 10.65 5.26 -13.60
CA GLU A 85 10.68 5.93 -14.89
C GLU A 85 11.52 7.21 -14.86
N ILE A 86 11.30 8.06 -13.88
CA ILE A 86 12.06 9.30 -13.71
C ILE A 86 13.53 9.01 -13.38
N TYR A 87 13.82 7.96 -12.61
CA TYR A 87 15.20 7.52 -12.38
C TYR A 87 15.92 7.19 -13.70
N GLN A 88 15.30 6.42 -14.58
CA GLN A 88 15.88 6.08 -15.87
C GLN A 88 16.11 7.34 -16.71
N TYR A 89 15.13 8.26 -16.77
CA TYR A 89 15.29 9.53 -17.45
C TYR A 89 16.47 10.36 -16.90
N CYS A 90 16.56 10.48 -15.56
CA CYS A 90 17.65 11.18 -14.90
C CYS A 90 19.01 10.57 -15.27
N LYS A 91 19.11 9.24 -15.29
CA LYS A 91 20.33 8.52 -15.72
C LYS A 91 20.74 8.89 -17.16
N HIS A 92 19.79 8.96 -18.09
CA HIS A 92 20.08 9.37 -19.47
C HIS A 92 20.51 10.83 -19.58
N LYS A 93 20.07 11.69 -18.69
CA LYS A 93 20.39 13.14 -18.70
C LYS A 93 21.56 13.52 -17.79
N GLY A 94 22.16 12.56 -17.09
CA GLY A 94 23.22 12.87 -16.11
C GLY A 94 22.74 13.65 -14.90
N ILE A 95 21.46 13.49 -14.53
CA ILE A 95 20.85 14.14 -13.36
C ILE A 95 20.98 13.21 -12.16
N ASP A 96 21.42 13.74 -11.03
CA ASP A 96 21.44 13.03 -9.76
C ASP A 96 20.00 12.85 -9.24
N TYR A 97 19.46 11.64 -9.44
CA TYR A 97 18.11 11.30 -9.03
C TYR A 97 17.93 11.38 -7.52
N ASP A 98 18.87 10.90 -6.73
CA ASP A 98 18.75 10.86 -5.27
C ASP A 98 18.68 12.27 -4.67
N LYS A 99 19.49 13.17 -5.19
CA LYS A 99 19.46 14.57 -4.80
C LYS A 99 18.13 15.23 -5.22
N MET A 100 17.72 15.02 -6.45
CA MET A 100 16.49 15.60 -7.02
C MET A 100 15.26 15.07 -6.27
N SER A 101 15.14 13.75 -6.09
CA SER A 101 13.97 13.13 -5.47
C SER A 101 13.81 13.52 -4.00
N LYS A 102 14.92 13.61 -3.23
CA LYS A 102 14.89 14.11 -1.85
C LYS A 102 14.41 15.56 -1.74
N VAL A 103 14.74 16.41 -2.72
CA VAL A 103 14.25 17.78 -2.75
C VAL A 103 12.77 17.83 -3.13
N ALA A 104 12.37 17.09 -4.17
CA ALA A 104 10.96 17.00 -4.59
C ALA A 104 10.07 16.46 -3.48
N ALA A 105 10.55 15.47 -2.73
CA ALA A 105 9.80 14.84 -1.64
C ALA A 105 9.63 15.71 -0.38
N LYS A 106 10.27 16.91 -0.32
CA LYS A 106 9.97 17.91 0.72
C LYS A 106 8.56 18.50 0.57
N ASP A 107 8.00 18.46 -0.63
CA ASP A 107 6.58 18.73 -0.81
C ASP A 107 5.77 17.59 -0.13
N LYS A 108 5.01 17.96 0.91
CA LYS A 108 4.20 17.00 1.69
C LYS A 108 3.17 16.25 0.84
N ARG A 109 2.75 16.80 -0.30
CA ARG A 109 1.83 16.14 -1.25
C ARG A 109 2.51 14.97 -1.96
N ILE A 110 3.83 15.00 -2.09
CA ILE A 110 4.66 13.93 -2.65
C ILE A 110 5.13 13.01 -1.53
N GLY A 111 5.84 13.54 -0.53
CA GLY A 111 6.40 12.81 0.59
C GLY A 111 7.51 11.82 0.16
N LEU A 112 8.35 11.43 1.10
CA LEU A 112 9.55 10.63 0.83
C LEU A 112 9.25 9.11 0.63
N SER A 113 8.17 8.62 1.22
CA SER A 113 7.80 7.20 1.13
C SER A 113 7.68 6.74 -0.32
N HIS A 114 8.27 5.57 -0.65
CA HIS A 114 8.20 4.94 -1.99
C HIS A 114 8.83 5.76 -3.15
N THR A 115 9.77 6.64 -2.84
CA THR A 115 10.52 7.40 -3.87
C THR A 115 11.93 6.88 -4.13
N SER A 116 12.45 5.98 -3.30
CA SER A 116 13.80 5.43 -3.48
C SER A 116 13.87 4.48 -4.68
N VAL A 117 14.90 4.63 -5.50
CA VAL A 117 15.20 3.77 -6.64
C VAL A 117 16.71 3.49 -6.66
N PRO A 118 17.16 2.23 -6.51
CA PRO A 118 16.36 1.03 -6.24
C PRO A 118 15.56 1.11 -4.94
N GLY A 119 14.58 0.23 -4.78
CA GLY A 119 13.79 0.08 -3.57
C GLY A 119 14.62 -0.36 -2.36
N HIS A 120 13.99 -0.50 -1.20
CA HIS A 120 14.67 -0.94 0.04
C HIS A 120 15.23 -2.36 -0.03
N ASP A 121 14.72 -3.19 -0.96
CA ASP A 121 15.20 -4.55 -1.26
C ASP A 121 16.35 -4.56 -2.29
N GLY A 122 16.85 -3.40 -2.70
CA GLY A 122 17.91 -3.23 -3.69
C GLY A 122 17.47 -3.48 -5.13
N LYS A 123 16.18 -3.66 -5.39
CA LYS A 123 15.62 -3.96 -6.71
C LYS A 123 14.84 -2.78 -7.29
N PHE A 124 14.66 -2.81 -8.61
CA PHE A 124 13.79 -1.89 -9.33
C PHE A 124 12.33 -2.34 -9.24
N GLY A 125 11.40 -1.42 -9.47
CA GLY A 125 9.98 -1.70 -9.45
C GLY A 125 9.43 -2.04 -8.05
N TYR A 126 8.23 -2.59 -8.03
CA TYR A 126 7.59 -3.07 -6.81
C TYR A 126 7.46 -4.60 -6.84
N GLY A 127 7.70 -5.20 -5.69
CA GLY A 127 7.61 -6.64 -5.43
C GLY A 127 6.85 -6.92 -4.13
N GLY A 128 7.24 -7.99 -3.45
CA GLY A 128 6.53 -8.49 -2.27
C GLY A 128 5.18 -9.08 -2.60
N THR A 129 4.37 -9.37 -1.59
CA THR A 129 3.08 -10.06 -1.78
C THR A 129 1.91 -9.09 -2.02
N CYS A 130 1.97 -7.87 -1.48
CA CYS A 130 0.82 -6.97 -1.46
C CYS A 130 0.62 -6.20 -2.77
N PHE A 131 1.64 -5.48 -3.26
CA PHE A 131 1.49 -4.61 -4.41
C PHE A 131 1.14 -5.36 -5.70
N PRO A 132 1.85 -6.44 -6.08
CA PRO A 132 1.50 -7.18 -7.29
C PRO A 132 0.11 -7.81 -7.23
N LYS A 133 -0.29 -8.31 -6.06
CA LYS A 133 -1.63 -8.91 -5.86
C LYS A 133 -2.72 -7.86 -5.95
N ASP A 134 -2.57 -6.73 -5.24
CA ASP A 134 -3.63 -5.72 -5.15
C ASP A 134 -3.76 -4.92 -6.44
N THR A 135 -2.67 -4.64 -7.16
CA THR A 135 -2.73 -4.00 -8.49
C THR A 135 -3.47 -4.87 -9.50
N LYS A 136 -3.17 -6.18 -9.55
CA LYS A 136 -3.85 -7.12 -10.43
C LYS A 136 -5.30 -7.34 -10.04
N GLY A 137 -5.57 -7.48 -8.73
CA GLY A 137 -6.93 -7.67 -8.22
C GLY A 137 -7.83 -6.50 -8.59
N LEU A 138 -7.38 -5.25 -8.37
CA LEU A 138 -8.16 -4.08 -8.75
C LEU A 138 -8.30 -3.93 -10.27
N LEU A 139 -7.26 -4.28 -11.05
CA LEU A 139 -7.37 -4.27 -12.51
C LEU A 139 -8.43 -5.25 -13.01
N MET A 140 -8.47 -6.45 -12.45
CA MET A 140 -9.50 -7.45 -12.81
C MET A 140 -10.90 -6.97 -12.45
N ASP A 141 -11.08 -6.40 -11.26
CA ASP A 141 -12.37 -5.84 -10.83
C ASP A 141 -12.84 -4.69 -11.75
N MET A 142 -11.92 -3.83 -12.20
CA MET A 142 -12.22 -2.79 -13.20
C MET A 142 -12.67 -3.38 -14.54
N VAL A 143 -12.01 -4.45 -15.00
CA VAL A 143 -12.38 -5.15 -16.24
C VAL A 143 -13.76 -5.80 -16.09
N ASP A 144 -14.06 -6.42 -14.97
CA ASP A 144 -15.33 -7.10 -14.71
C ASP A 144 -16.53 -6.12 -14.73
N VAL A 145 -16.30 -4.86 -14.37
CA VAL A 145 -17.34 -3.81 -14.49
C VAL A 145 -17.31 -3.07 -15.83
N GLY A 146 -16.50 -3.54 -16.79
CA GLY A 146 -16.40 -2.96 -18.14
C GLY A 146 -15.62 -1.63 -18.20
N MET A 147 -14.73 -1.37 -17.24
CA MET A 147 -13.93 -0.16 -17.18
C MET A 147 -12.52 -0.38 -17.76
N ASP A 148 -12.11 0.47 -18.69
CA ASP A 148 -10.74 0.51 -19.17
C ASP A 148 -9.81 1.18 -18.14
N SER A 149 -8.77 0.47 -17.72
CA SER A 149 -7.78 0.99 -16.79
C SER A 149 -6.47 1.32 -17.50
N TYR A 150 -6.28 2.58 -17.85
CA TYR A 150 -5.07 3.04 -18.56
C TYR A 150 -3.86 3.16 -17.63
N ILE A 151 -4.05 3.81 -16.48
CA ILE A 151 -2.94 4.15 -15.57
C ILE A 151 -2.45 2.92 -14.81
N LEU A 152 -3.37 2.17 -14.18
CA LEU A 152 -3.00 0.99 -13.40
C LEU A 152 -2.40 -0.10 -14.29
N LYS A 153 -2.98 -0.32 -15.48
CA LYS A 153 -2.45 -1.25 -16.46
C LYS A 153 -1.04 -0.86 -16.90
N ALA A 154 -0.79 0.41 -17.23
CA ALA A 154 0.53 0.88 -17.62
C ALA A 154 1.57 0.67 -16.52
N SER A 155 1.20 0.88 -15.25
CA SER A 155 2.10 0.60 -14.11
C SER A 155 2.43 -0.89 -13.98
N ILE A 156 1.43 -1.77 -14.13
CA ILE A 156 1.64 -3.22 -14.09
C ILE A 156 2.53 -3.65 -15.24
N ASP A 157 2.22 -3.22 -16.48
CA ASP A 157 2.99 -3.56 -17.68
C ASP A 157 4.44 -3.10 -17.55
N ARG A 158 4.66 -1.88 -17.03
CA ARG A 158 6.00 -1.36 -16.76
C ARG A 158 6.74 -2.22 -15.72
N ASN A 159 6.09 -2.50 -14.59
CA ASN A 159 6.72 -3.28 -13.53
C ASN A 159 7.13 -4.67 -14.01
N GLU A 160 6.24 -5.36 -14.74
CA GLU A 160 6.45 -6.74 -15.15
C GLU A 160 7.38 -6.91 -16.36
N ASN A 161 7.50 -5.89 -17.22
CA ASN A 161 8.23 -6.00 -18.47
C ASN A 161 9.52 -5.17 -18.52
N HIS A 162 9.73 -4.25 -17.54
CA HIS A 162 10.88 -3.35 -17.53
C HIS A 162 11.61 -3.27 -16.19
N ASP A 163 10.86 -3.04 -15.10
CA ASP A 163 11.50 -2.73 -13.83
C ASP A 163 11.81 -4.00 -13.01
N ARG A 164 10.90 -5.01 -12.99
CA ARG A 164 11.03 -6.25 -12.20
C ARG A 164 10.61 -7.47 -13.00
N VAL A 165 11.33 -7.71 -14.09
CA VAL A 165 11.03 -8.75 -15.08
C VAL A 165 11.12 -10.18 -14.51
N GLU A 166 11.88 -10.37 -13.44
CA GLU A 166 11.99 -11.64 -12.72
C GLU A 166 10.73 -12.06 -12.00
N LYS A 167 9.77 -11.13 -11.74
CA LYS A 167 8.49 -11.39 -11.08
C LYS A 167 8.63 -12.26 -9.85
N ASP A 168 9.58 -11.92 -9.00
CA ASP A 168 10.02 -12.73 -7.86
C ASP A 168 8.90 -13.01 -6.82
N TRP A 169 7.82 -12.22 -6.84
CA TRP A 169 6.61 -12.50 -6.05
C TRP A 169 5.83 -13.75 -6.51
N THR A 170 6.14 -14.30 -7.68
CA THR A 170 5.53 -15.52 -8.21
C THR A 170 6.23 -16.79 -7.70
N LEU A 171 7.40 -16.65 -7.11
CA LEU A 171 8.15 -17.75 -6.53
C LEU A 171 7.54 -18.12 -5.18
N ASP A 172 7.52 -19.42 -4.83
CA ASP A 172 6.96 -19.92 -3.55
C ASP A 172 7.62 -19.32 -2.29
N LYS A 173 8.68 -18.56 -2.47
CA LYS A 173 9.39 -17.79 -1.43
C LYS A 173 8.89 -16.36 -1.30
N GLY A 174 7.73 -16.04 -1.83
CA GLY A 174 7.21 -14.68 -1.99
C GLY A 174 6.72 -13.99 -0.72
N ARG A 175 7.01 -14.47 0.46
CA ARG A 175 6.92 -13.68 1.68
C ARG A 175 8.27 -13.09 1.97
N ALA A 176 8.29 -11.84 2.43
CA ALA A 176 9.48 -11.09 2.73
C ALA A 176 10.59 -12.01 3.20
N VAL A 177 11.55 -12.19 2.32
CA VAL A 177 12.79 -12.81 2.73
C VAL A 177 13.49 -11.75 3.54
N MET A 178 13.56 -12.01 4.82
CA MET A 178 14.36 -11.23 5.77
C MET A 178 15.82 -11.20 5.32
#